data_7ad613a7069df429bd62c3132c4b9567
#
_entry.id   7ad613a7069df429bd62c3132c4b9567
#
_cell.length_a   1.000
_cell.length_b   1.000
_cell.length_c   1.000
_cell.angle_alpha   90.00
_cell.angle_beta   90.00
_cell.angle_gamma   90.00
#
_symmetry.space_group_name_H-M   'P 1'
#
loop_
_entity.id
_entity.type
_entity.pdbx_description
1 polymer ?
#
loop_
_entity_poly.entity_id
_entity_poly.type
_entity_poly.pdbx_seq_one_letter_code
_entity_poly.pdbx_strand_id
1 'polypeptide(L)'
;MVEGLKETLQYITGLKAESMEPKLLEINGETYCTKDLTRYHNFPMARDLSVNTLTALVDYIKGKPEELRESSILHVVSPTKVLLFSGLIDERNRETLMAAGAIVNEFRFDDYYDQERFLIELQANFVDNIDLTTIMRVAGNIKSGTTANYSDDGVSQKTTIKSGVELADVIVPNPVKLRPYRTFAEIEQPESSYVFRIKDSERGPAFKLVEADGGLWKNVTMKKIKEYLEYELSEELKEYHITVIA
;
A
#
# COMPACT_ATOMS: atom_id res chain seq x y z
N MET A 1 -0.11 2.87 69.79
CA MET A 1 -0.76 3.57 68.65
C MET A 1 -0.04 3.35 67.32
N VAL A 2 1.28 3.34 67.25
CA VAL A 2 2.05 3.15 66.01
C VAL A 2 2.02 1.68 65.52
N GLU A 3 1.99 0.71 66.45
CA GLU A 3 1.98 -0.72 66.12
C GLU A 3 0.69 -1.16 65.40
N GLY A 4 -0.46 -0.75 65.91
CA GLY A 4 -1.73 -1.06 65.27
C GLY A 4 -1.91 -0.44 63.85
N LEU A 5 -1.27 0.72 63.60
CA LEU A 5 -1.28 1.34 62.30
C LEU A 5 -0.43 0.54 61.30
N LYS A 6 0.71 0.01 61.75
CA LYS A 6 1.58 -0.85 60.92
C LYS A 6 0.89 -2.16 60.55
N GLU A 7 0.24 -2.82 61.51
CA GLU A 7 -0.52 -4.03 61.23
C GLU A 7 -1.68 -3.80 60.30
N THR A 8 -2.42 -2.70 60.44
CA THR A 8 -3.49 -2.33 59.50
C THR A 8 -2.98 -2.07 58.11
N LEU A 9 -1.84 -1.37 57.97
CA LEU A 9 -1.20 -1.12 56.67
C LEU A 9 -0.69 -2.42 56.02
N GLN A 10 -0.12 -3.33 56.83
CA GLN A 10 0.32 -4.64 56.32
C GLN A 10 -0.87 -5.50 55.87
N TYR A 11 -1.99 -5.47 56.61
CA TYR A 11 -3.21 -6.16 56.23
C TYR A 11 -3.81 -5.62 54.92
N ILE A 12 -3.90 -4.29 54.78
CA ILE A 12 -4.42 -3.65 53.54
C ILE A 12 -3.50 -3.93 52.36
N THR A 13 -2.16 -3.88 52.53
CA THR A 13 -1.21 -4.23 51.49
C THR A 13 -1.28 -5.68 51.08
N GLY A 14 -1.50 -6.59 52.02
CA GLY A 14 -1.75 -8.00 51.77
C GLY A 14 -3.01 -8.25 50.94
N LEU A 15 -4.15 -7.65 51.35
CA LEU A 15 -5.40 -7.72 50.58
C LEU A 15 -5.26 -7.18 49.15
N LYS A 16 -4.50 -6.08 48.98
CA LYS A 16 -4.22 -5.53 47.66
C LYS A 16 -3.37 -6.48 46.84
N ALA A 17 -2.34 -7.09 47.41
CA ALA A 17 -1.50 -8.08 46.74
C ALA A 17 -2.33 -9.30 46.29
N GLU A 18 -3.18 -9.87 47.21
CA GLU A 18 -4.08 -10.98 46.87
C GLU A 18 -5.10 -10.62 45.75
N SER A 19 -5.60 -9.38 45.78
CA SER A 19 -6.51 -8.89 44.71
C SER A 19 -5.81 -8.69 43.36
N MET A 20 -4.48 -8.57 43.38
CA MET A 20 -3.65 -8.44 42.18
C MET A 20 -3.20 -9.78 41.60
N GLU A 21 -3.34 -10.87 42.36
CA GLU A 21 -3.03 -12.21 41.84
C GLU A 21 -4.10 -12.67 40.84
N PRO A 22 -3.68 -13.21 39.67
CA PRO A 22 -4.62 -13.80 38.73
C PRO A 22 -5.18 -15.11 39.32
N LYS A 23 -6.49 -15.30 39.23
CA LYS A 23 -7.15 -16.53 39.63
C LYS A 23 -7.80 -17.20 38.44
N LEU A 24 -7.63 -18.50 38.31
CA LEU A 24 -8.37 -19.32 37.36
C LEU A 24 -9.68 -19.77 38.03
N LEU A 25 -10.79 -19.57 37.33
CA LEU A 25 -12.13 -19.96 37.77
C LEU A 25 -12.70 -20.90 36.70
N GLU A 26 -13.30 -21.99 37.13
CA GLU A 26 -14.03 -22.90 36.27
C GLU A 26 -15.54 -22.68 36.48
N ILE A 27 -16.24 -22.28 35.42
CA ILE A 27 -17.67 -21.99 35.45
C ILE A 27 -18.30 -22.73 34.25
N ASN A 28 -19.23 -23.65 34.56
CA ASN A 28 -19.92 -24.47 33.56
C ASN A 28 -18.98 -25.25 32.58
N GLY A 29 -17.83 -25.72 33.12
CA GLY A 29 -16.86 -26.48 32.35
C GLY A 29 -15.89 -25.62 31.50
N GLU A 30 -16.00 -24.29 31.58
CA GLU A 30 -15.09 -23.34 30.92
C GLU A 30 -14.18 -22.67 31.96
N THR A 31 -12.91 -22.48 31.58
CA THR A 31 -11.88 -21.88 32.45
C THR A 31 -11.74 -20.40 32.16
N TYR A 32 -11.89 -19.57 33.15
CA TYR A 32 -11.75 -18.10 33.09
C TYR A 32 -10.57 -17.64 33.92
N CYS A 33 -9.86 -16.61 33.45
CA CYS A 33 -8.86 -15.89 34.25
C CYS A 33 -9.45 -14.54 34.69
N THR A 34 -9.24 -14.18 35.97
CA THR A 34 -9.71 -12.88 36.50
C THR A 34 -8.92 -11.68 35.99
N LYS A 35 -7.82 -11.91 35.27
CA LYS A 35 -6.95 -10.85 34.70
C LYS A 35 -6.40 -11.24 33.34
N ASP A 36 -6.20 -10.24 32.49
CA ASP A 36 -5.43 -10.38 31.28
C ASP A 36 -3.95 -10.49 31.63
N LEU A 37 -3.37 -11.66 31.39
CA LEU A 37 -1.96 -11.92 31.60
C LEU A 37 -1.22 -11.84 30.28
N THR A 38 -0.14 -11.04 30.23
CA THR A 38 0.80 -11.08 29.12
C THR A 38 1.90 -12.08 29.45
N ARG A 39 2.08 -13.10 28.60
CA ARG A 39 3.15 -14.07 28.78
C ARG A 39 4.51 -13.40 28.66
N TYR A 40 5.40 -13.65 29.60
CA TYR A 40 6.80 -13.31 29.47
C TYR A 40 7.49 -14.38 28.61
N HIS A 41 7.96 -14.00 27.42
CA HIS A 41 8.72 -14.88 26.56
C HIS A 41 10.18 -14.89 27.00
N ASN A 42 10.69 -16.07 27.38
CA ASN A 42 12.11 -16.27 27.71
C ASN A 42 13.03 -16.06 26.48
N PHE A 43 12.48 -16.24 25.29
CA PHE A 43 13.17 -16.04 24.01
C PHE A 43 12.48 -14.92 23.27
N PRO A 44 13.04 -13.70 23.28
CA PRO A 44 12.48 -12.60 22.51
C PRO A 44 12.55 -12.94 21.01
N MET A 45 11.46 -12.64 20.29
CA MET A 45 11.44 -12.74 18.84
C MET A 45 12.42 -11.77 18.20
N ALA A 46 13.02 -12.15 17.07
CA ALA A 46 13.84 -11.25 16.29
C ALA A 46 13.01 -10.03 15.82
N ARG A 47 13.65 -8.89 15.64
CA ARG A 47 12.98 -7.75 15.01
C ARG A 47 12.87 -8.00 13.52
N ASP A 48 11.72 -7.63 12.95
CA ASP A 48 11.51 -7.69 11.51
C ASP A 48 12.51 -6.81 10.75
N LEU A 49 12.95 -7.32 9.61
CA LEU A 49 13.73 -6.56 8.64
C LEU A 49 12.79 -5.78 7.73
N SER A 50 13.07 -4.49 7.53
CA SER A 50 12.29 -3.65 6.62
C SER A 50 13.10 -3.35 5.36
N VAL A 51 12.51 -3.64 4.19
CA VAL A 51 13.11 -3.42 2.87
C VAL A 51 12.12 -2.73 1.92
N ASN A 52 12.63 -2.17 0.82
CA ASN A 52 11.80 -1.39 -0.09
C ASN A 52 11.61 -2.05 -1.48
N THR A 53 12.14 -3.25 -1.67
CA THR A 53 12.13 -3.96 -2.95
C THR A 53 11.68 -5.41 -2.75
N LEU A 54 11.08 -6.00 -3.77
CA LEU A 54 10.81 -7.44 -3.81
C LEU A 54 12.12 -8.23 -4.00
N THR A 55 13.09 -7.67 -4.71
CA THR A 55 14.40 -8.27 -4.89
C THR A 55 15.07 -8.56 -3.55
N ALA A 56 15.08 -7.60 -2.62
CA ALA A 56 15.67 -7.81 -1.29
C ALA A 56 14.95 -8.92 -0.50
N LEU A 57 13.63 -9.04 -0.64
CA LEU A 57 12.85 -10.13 -0.04
C LEU A 57 13.23 -11.49 -0.65
N VAL A 58 13.38 -11.54 -1.97
CA VAL A 58 13.81 -12.74 -2.70
C VAL A 58 15.23 -13.14 -2.29
N ASP A 59 16.16 -12.18 -2.23
CA ASP A 59 17.55 -12.41 -1.84
C ASP A 59 17.65 -12.94 -0.41
N TYR A 60 16.86 -12.40 0.52
CA TYR A 60 16.79 -12.90 1.88
C TYR A 60 16.37 -14.39 1.93
N ILE A 61 15.34 -14.77 1.20
CA ILE A 61 14.85 -16.15 1.17
C ILE A 61 15.89 -17.08 0.49
N LYS A 62 16.46 -16.65 -0.65
CA LYS A 62 17.52 -17.41 -1.35
C LYS A 62 18.81 -17.53 -0.53
N GLY A 63 19.07 -16.56 0.36
CA GLY A 63 20.19 -16.59 1.30
C GLY A 63 20.09 -17.66 2.39
N LYS A 64 18.98 -18.38 2.46
CA LYS A 64 18.73 -19.48 3.41
C LYS A 64 18.98 -19.09 4.87
N PRO A 65 18.32 -18.05 5.38
CA PRO A 65 18.50 -17.63 6.77
C PRO A 65 17.97 -18.71 7.74
N GLU A 66 18.55 -18.79 8.92
CA GLU A 66 18.19 -19.78 9.95
C GLU A 66 16.75 -19.64 10.45
N GLU A 67 16.14 -18.46 10.31
CA GLU A 67 14.76 -18.18 10.68
C GLU A 67 13.74 -18.83 9.77
N LEU A 68 14.11 -19.18 8.53
CA LEU A 68 13.26 -19.93 7.60
C LEU A 68 13.25 -21.41 7.99
N ARG A 69 12.35 -21.75 8.90
CA ARG A 69 12.10 -23.12 9.33
C ARG A 69 10.91 -23.69 8.56
N GLU A 70 10.42 -24.83 9.01
CA GLU A 70 9.53 -25.79 8.32
C GLU A 70 8.22 -25.24 7.71
N SER A 71 7.86 -24.03 7.79
CA SER A 71 6.76 -23.42 7.04
C SER A 71 6.78 -21.92 7.18
N SER A 72 6.55 -21.22 6.12
CA SER A 72 6.48 -19.77 6.10
C SER A 72 5.35 -19.28 5.21
N ILE A 73 4.92 -18.05 5.38
CA ILE A 73 3.88 -17.44 4.56
C ILE A 73 4.39 -16.12 3.99
N LEU A 74 4.41 -16.01 2.67
CA LEU A 74 4.52 -14.76 1.95
C LEU A 74 3.11 -14.19 1.76
N HIS A 75 2.82 -13.08 2.41
CA HIS A 75 1.52 -12.43 2.35
C HIS A 75 1.60 -11.11 1.58
N VAL A 76 1.02 -11.07 0.40
CA VAL A 76 0.83 -9.84 -0.36
C VAL A 76 -0.34 -9.07 0.25
N VAL A 77 -0.04 -8.14 1.15
CA VAL A 77 -1.04 -7.39 1.93
C VAL A 77 -1.73 -6.32 1.09
N SER A 78 -0.97 -5.69 0.20
CA SER A 78 -1.44 -4.61 -0.66
C SER A 78 -0.54 -4.48 -1.90
N PRO A 79 -0.88 -3.66 -2.89
CA PRO A 79 0.00 -3.37 -4.02
C PRO A 79 1.39 -2.86 -3.65
N THR A 80 1.54 -2.35 -2.44
CA THR A 80 2.80 -1.75 -1.97
C THR A 80 3.40 -2.45 -0.75
N LYS A 81 2.80 -3.57 -0.28
CA LYS A 81 3.27 -4.22 0.94
C LYS A 81 3.21 -5.73 0.87
N VAL A 82 4.34 -6.37 1.14
CA VAL A 82 4.48 -7.82 1.28
C VAL A 82 5.12 -8.13 2.63
N LEU A 83 4.62 -9.13 3.32
CA LEU A 83 5.15 -9.60 4.60
C LEU A 83 5.60 -11.06 4.48
N LEU A 84 6.73 -11.39 5.07
CA LEU A 84 7.17 -12.76 5.28
C LEU A 84 6.96 -13.12 6.75
N PHE A 85 6.12 -14.12 6.99
CA PHE A 85 5.86 -14.65 8.31
C PHE A 85 6.51 -16.03 8.49
N SER A 86 6.94 -16.32 9.71
CA SER A 86 7.25 -17.67 10.13
C SER A 86 6.01 -18.58 10.10
N GLY A 87 6.21 -19.87 10.22
CA GLY A 87 5.17 -20.80 10.65
C GLY A 87 4.61 -20.43 12.03
N LEU A 88 3.65 -21.24 12.51
CA LEU A 88 3.16 -21.08 13.88
C LEU A 88 4.25 -21.52 14.86
N ILE A 89 4.65 -20.61 15.69
CA ILE A 89 5.49 -20.82 16.86
C ILE A 89 4.64 -21.04 18.10
N ASP A 90 5.26 -21.09 19.28
CA ASP A 90 4.58 -21.32 20.54
C ASP A 90 3.30 -20.51 20.69
N GLU A 91 2.25 -21.12 21.27
CA GLU A 91 0.94 -20.51 21.50
C GLU A 91 0.24 -19.99 20.26
N ARG A 92 0.54 -20.55 19.07
CA ARG A 92 -0.06 -20.19 17.79
C ARG A 92 0.22 -18.74 17.33
N ASN A 93 1.32 -18.16 17.79
CA ASN A 93 1.81 -16.88 17.32
C ASN A 93 2.61 -17.05 15.99
N ARG A 94 2.81 -15.95 15.27
CA ARG A 94 3.70 -15.86 14.11
C ARG A 94 4.70 -14.74 14.33
N GLU A 95 5.91 -14.96 13.87
CA GLU A 95 6.93 -13.93 13.79
C GLU A 95 6.91 -13.28 12.41
N THR A 96 6.99 -11.96 12.35
CA THR A 96 7.24 -11.25 11.09
C THR A 96 8.75 -11.22 10.87
N LEU A 97 9.23 -11.96 9.87
CA LEU A 97 10.66 -12.03 9.55
C LEU A 97 11.09 -10.83 8.72
N MET A 98 10.28 -10.46 7.72
CA MET A 98 10.58 -9.33 6.86
C MET A 98 9.31 -8.63 6.37
N ALA A 99 9.41 -7.32 6.21
CA ALA A 99 8.39 -6.46 5.63
C ALA A 99 8.97 -5.72 4.42
N ALA A 100 8.48 -6.01 3.22
CA ALA A 100 8.80 -5.24 2.01
C ALA A 100 7.72 -4.18 1.77
N GLY A 101 8.14 -2.92 1.64
CA GLY A 101 7.25 -1.78 1.38
C GLY A 101 7.74 -0.96 0.19
N ALA A 102 7.00 -0.92 -0.91
CA ALA A 102 7.36 -0.13 -2.08
C ALA A 102 7.41 1.36 -1.75
N ILE A 103 8.45 2.04 -2.21
CA ILE A 103 8.52 3.50 -2.19
C ILE A 103 7.85 4.00 -3.47
N VAL A 104 6.71 4.66 -3.32
CA VAL A 104 5.95 5.22 -4.43
C VAL A 104 5.71 6.71 -4.20
N ASN A 105 5.78 7.48 -5.28
CA ASN A 105 5.35 8.87 -5.25
C ASN A 105 3.82 8.92 -5.24
N GLU A 106 3.26 9.95 -4.64
CA GLU A 106 1.82 10.14 -4.55
C GLU A 106 1.37 11.21 -5.55
N PHE A 107 0.75 10.78 -6.67
CA PHE A 107 -0.04 11.66 -7.51
C PHE A 107 -1.43 11.84 -6.89
N ARG A 108 -1.87 13.07 -6.68
CA ARG A 108 -3.18 13.36 -6.07
C ARG A 108 -4.26 13.35 -7.14
N PHE A 109 -4.95 12.22 -7.25
CA PHE A 109 -6.13 12.11 -8.11
C PHE A 109 -7.28 12.95 -7.56
N ASP A 110 -8.14 13.44 -8.47
CA ASP A 110 -9.29 14.30 -8.19
C ASP A 110 -8.96 15.74 -7.71
N ASP A 111 -7.68 16.07 -7.54
CA ASP A 111 -7.22 17.43 -7.29
C ASP A 111 -6.90 18.19 -8.59
N TYR A 112 -7.18 19.48 -8.62
CA TYR A 112 -6.81 20.33 -9.74
C TYR A 112 -5.39 20.88 -9.58
N TYR A 113 -4.60 20.70 -10.62
CA TYR A 113 -3.25 21.24 -10.79
C TYR A 113 -3.26 22.40 -11.76
N ASP A 114 -2.41 23.40 -11.56
CA ASP A 114 -2.06 24.35 -12.61
C ASP A 114 -1.28 23.66 -13.74
N GLN A 115 -1.12 24.37 -14.86
CA GLN A 115 -0.51 23.80 -16.06
C GLN A 115 0.91 23.29 -15.85
N GLU A 116 1.78 24.08 -15.23
CA GLU A 116 3.18 23.72 -15.04
C GLU A 116 3.30 22.51 -14.12
N ARG A 117 2.64 22.59 -12.96
CA ARG A 117 2.67 21.51 -11.98
C ARG A 117 2.06 20.23 -12.53
N PHE A 118 0.96 20.31 -13.28
CA PHE A 118 0.34 19.13 -13.90
C PHE A 118 1.30 18.41 -14.85
N LEU A 119 2.01 19.14 -15.71
CA LEU A 119 2.99 18.57 -16.63
C LEU A 119 4.16 17.90 -15.89
N ILE A 120 4.66 18.54 -14.85
CA ILE A 120 5.74 17.97 -14.01
C ILE A 120 5.28 16.69 -13.32
N GLU A 121 4.10 16.72 -12.70
CA GLU A 121 3.54 15.57 -11.97
C GLU A 121 3.24 14.39 -12.91
N LEU A 122 2.80 14.64 -14.14
CA LEU A 122 2.61 13.61 -15.14
C LEU A 122 3.93 12.94 -15.54
N GLN A 123 4.98 13.72 -15.78
CA GLN A 123 6.30 13.18 -16.14
C GLN A 123 6.95 12.40 -14.99
N ALA A 124 6.75 12.88 -13.75
CA ALA A 124 7.37 12.28 -12.59
C ALA A 124 6.69 10.99 -12.11
N ASN A 125 5.39 10.87 -12.33
CA ASN A 125 4.59 9.84 -11.67
C ASN A 125 3.98 8.78 -12.60
N PHE A 126 4.17 8.88 -13.91
CA PHE A 126 3.55 7.95 -14.87
C PHE A 126 4.57 7.34 -15.83
N VAL A 127 4.33 6.10 -16.19
CA VAL A 127 5.06 5.42 -17.28
C VAL A 127 4.62 6.01 -18.61
N ASP A 128 5.58 6.29 -19.48
CA ASP A 128 5.30 6.89 -20.79
C ASP A 128 4.43 5.99 -21.67
N ASN A 129 3.40 6.59 -22.29
CA ASN A 129 2.53 5.96 -23.26
C ASN A 129 1.86 7.01 -24.17
N ILE A 130 1.10 6.53 -25.18
CA ILE A 130 0.45 7.38 -26.18
C ILE A 130 -0.57 8.33 -25.54
N ASP A 131 -1.37 7.85 -24.59
CA ASP A 131 -2.39 8.65 -23.91
C ASP A 131 -1.76 9.73 -23.03
N LEU A 132 -0.69 9.40 -22.29
CA LEU A 132 0.09 10.36 -21.51
C LEU A 132 0.65 11.47 -22.39
N THR A 133 1.31 11.11 -23.50
CA THR A 133 1.85 12.06 -24.47
C THR A 133 0.76 12.96 -25.03
N THR A 134 -0.43 12.42 -25.30
CA THR A 134 -1.58 13.18 -25.79
C THR A 134 -2.07 14.19 -24.75
N ILE A 135 -2.25 13.77 -23.48
CA ILE A 135 -2.64 14.67 -22.39
C ILE A 135 -1.59 15.80 -22.22
N MET A 136 -0.31 15.43 -22.17
CA MET A 136 0.77 16.40 -21.99
C MET A 136 0.79 17.44 -23.13
N ARG A 137 0.59 17.01 -24.37
CA ARG A 137 0.49 17.91 -25.52
C ARG A 137 -0.70 18.83 -25.40
N VAL A 138 -1.87 18.32 -25.00
CA VAL A 138 -3.08 19.13 -24.78
C VAL A 138 -2.85 20.12 -23.65
N ALA A 139 -2.41 19.65 -22.50
CA ALA A 139 -2.18 20.51 -21.33
C ALA A 139 -1.13 21.60 -21.62
N GLY A 140 -0.05 21.27 -22.35
CA GLY A 140 1.01 22.24 -22.68
C GLY A 140 0.63 23.31 -23.69
N ASN A 141 -0.38 23.06 -24.54
CA ASN A 141 -0.76 23.99 -25.62
C ASN A 141 -2.01 24.82 -25.31
N ILE A 142 -2.73 24.54 -24.23
CA ILE A 142 -3.86 25.37 -23.81
C ILE A 142 -3.36 26.69 -23.22
N LYS A 143 -3.84 27.82 -23.76
CA LYS A 143 -3.53 29.15 -23.24
C LYS A 143 -4.75 29.73 -22.51
N SER A 144 -4.51 30.51 -21.47
CA SER A 144 -5.53 31.32 -20.80
C SER A 144 -6.19 32.26 -21.77
N GLY A 145 -7.53 32.36 -21.75
CA GLY A 145 -8.30 33.22 -22.65
C GLY A 145 -8.61 32.63 -24.02
N THR A 146 -8.23 31.43 -24.31
CA THR A 146 -8.78 30.69 -25.46
C THR A 146 -10.16 30.19 -25.03
N THR A 147 -11.24 30.63 -25.71
CA THR A 147 -12.57 30.04 -25.52
C THR A 147 -12.49 28.59 -26.01
N ALA A 148 -12.07 27.70 -25.13
CA ALA A 148 -12.12 26.29 -25.42
C ALA A 148 -13.59 25.88 -25.38
N ASN A 149 -14.20 25.66 -26.53
CA ASN A 149 -15.49 25.00 -26.59
C ASN A 149 -15.29 23.56 -26.13
N TYR A 150 -15.53 23.34 -24.84
CA TYR A 150 -15.54 22.02 -24.26
C TYR A 150 -16.84 21.34 -24.68
N SER A 151 -16.83 20.59 -25.75
CA SER A 151 -17.92 19.66 -26.06
C SER A 151 -17.58 18.33 -25.39
N ASP A 152 -18.22 18.05 -24.29
CA ASP A 152 -18.14 16.77 -23.59
C ASP A 152 -19.39 15.98 -23.95
N ASP A 153 -19.22 14.90 -24.73
CA ASP A 153 -20.30 13.95 -25.05
C ASP A 153 -20.33 12.75 -24.09
N GLY A 154 -19.56 12.81 -22.99
CA GLY A 154 -19.41 11.73 -22.03
C GLY A 154 -18.41 10.65 -22.46
N VAL A 155 -17.97 10.65 -23.71
CA VAL A 155 -17.07 9.64 -24.29
C VAL A 155 -15.74 10.26 -24.77
N SER A 156 -15.76 11.51 -25.23
CA SER A 156 -14.56 12.22 -25.69
C SER A 156 -14.62 13.70 -25.35
N GLN A 157 -13.48 14.31 -25.03
CA GLN A 157 -13.35 15.76 -24.93
C GLN A 157 -12.70 16.29 -26.20
N LYS A 158 -13.43 17.17 -26.92
CA LYS A 158 -12.85 17.96 -28.01
C LYS A 158 -12.26 19.23 -27.43
N THR A 159 -10.99 19.43 -27.64
CA THR A 159 -10.29 20.65 -27.21
C THR A 159 -9.60 21.26 -28.41
N THR A 160 -9.92 22.53 -28.70
CA THR A 160 -9.22 23.28 -29.73
C THR A 160 -7.91 23.81 -29.19
N ILE A 161 -6.79 23.37 -29.75
CA ILE A 161 -5.44 23.80 -29.36
C ILE A 161 -4.88 24.73 -30.43
N LYS A 162 -4.27 25.82 -29.98
CA LYS A 162 -3.49 26.69 -30.86
C LYS A 162 -2.08 26.13 -30.99
N SER A 163 -1.79 25.48 -32.12
CA SER A 163 -0.43 25.03 -32.49
C SER A 163 0.14 25.96 -33.57
N GLY A 164 1.03 26.88 -33.16
CA GLY A 164 1.60 27.87 -34.07
C GLY A 164 0.56 28.86 -34.64
N VAL A 165 0.41 28.92 -35.97
CA VAL A 165 -0.56 29.75 -36.67
C VAL A 165 -1.89 29.05 -36.91
N GLU A 166 -1.96 27.73 -36.75
CA GLU A 166 -3.14 26.91 -37.02
C GLU A 166 -3.83 26.46 -35.73
N LEU A 167 -5.16 26.45 -35.77
CA LEU A 167 -6.03 25.84 -34.74
C LEU A 167 -6.17 24.36 -35.11
N ALA A 168 -5.65 23.46 -34.27
CA ALA A 168 -5.87 22.03 -34.42
C ALA A 168 -6.82 21.51 -33.37
N ASP A 169 -7.87 20.82 -33.80
CA ASP A 169 -8.75 20.09 -32.88
C ASP A 169 -8.04 18.80 -32.44
N VAL A 170 -7.77 18.67 -31.16
CA VAL A 170 -7.23 17.43 -30.57
C VAL A 170 -8.34 16.75 -29.78
N ILE A 171 -8.62 15.53 -30.18
CA ILE A 171 -9.55 14.67 -29.48
C ILE A 171 -8.75 13.94 -28.39
N VAL A 172 -9.08 14.19 -27.14
CA VAL A 172 -8.55 13.44 -26.00
C VAL A 172 -9.52 12.31 -25.70
N PRO A 173 -9.10 11.05 -25.79
CA PRO A 173 -9.96 9.95 -25.36
C PRO A 173 -10.35 10.15 -23.91
N ASN A 174 -11.58 9.82 -23.58
CA ASN A 174 -12.08 9.90 -22.20
C ASN A 174 -13.01 8.71 -21.93
N PRO A 175 -12.58 7.71 -21.13
CA PRO A 175 -11.36 7.73 -20.29
C PRO A 175 -10.05 7.52 -21.08
N VAL A 176 -8.95 8.06 -20.52
CA VAL A 176 -7.57 7.80 -20.94
C VAL A 176 -7.00 6.65 -20.14
N LYS A 177 -6.08 5.90 -20.76
CA LYS A 177 -5.39 4.79 -20.11
C LYS A 177 -3.97 5.19 -19.71
N LEU A 178 -3.70 5.17 -18.42
CA LEU A 178 -2.42 5.58 -17.86
C LEU A 178 -1.87 4.54 -16.89
N ARG A 179 -0.53 4.56 -16.70
CA ARG A 179 0.20 3.66 -15.83
C ARG A 179 0.99 4.46 -14.78
N PRO A 180 0.36 4.86 -13.66
CA PRO A 180 1.09 5.54 -12.59
C PRO A 180 2.05 4.59 -11.88
N TYR A 181 3.19 5.13 -11.37
CA TYR A 181 4.09 4.42 -10.48
C TYR A 181 3.43 4.27 -9.10
N ARG A 182 2.88 3.08 -8.80
CA ARG A 182 2.08 2.84 -7.58
C ARG A 182 2.25 1.46 -6.97
N THR A 183 3.29 0.74 -7.38
CA THR A 183 3.68 -0.55 -6.82
C THR A 183 5.20 -0.72 -6.90
N PHE A 184 5.69 -1.89 -6.52
CA PHE A 184 7.10 -2.23 -6.61
C PHE A 184 7.65 -2.05 -8.04
N ALA A 185 8.93 -1.63 -8.13
CA ALA A 185 9.57 -1.37 -9.42
C ALA A 185 9.78 -2.65 -10.25
N GLU A 186 9.87 -3.80 -9.60
CA GLU A 186 10.01 -5.12 -10.24
C GLU A 186 8.73 -5.58 -10.94
N ILE A 187 7.60 -4.93 -10.66
CA ILE A 187 6.31 -5.27 -11.24
C ILE A 187 5.95 -4.25 -12.33
N GLU A 188 5.46 -4.75 -13.46
CA GLU A 188 4.90 -3.86 -14.48
C GLU A 188 3.81 -2.99 -13.86
N GLN A 189 3.95 -1.66 -13.99
CA GLN A 189 3.00 -0.73 -13.38
C GLN A 189 1.60 -0.93 -13.97
N PRO A 190 0.57 -1.07 -13.11
CA PRO A 190 -0.78 -1.39 -13.56
C PRO A 190 -1.42 -0.24 -14.32
N GLU A 191 -1.99 -0.56 -15.48
CA GLU A 191 -2.79 0.37 -16.26
C GLU A 191 -4.16 0.56 -15.62
N SER A 192 -4.66 1.79 -15.63
CA SER A 192 -6.01 2.15 -15.22
C SER A 192 -6.61 3.18 -16.14
N SER A 193 -7.93 3.26 -16.11
CA SER A 193 -8.70 4.26 -16.84
C SER A 193 -8.88 5.51 -15.98
N TYR A 194 -8.70 6.68 -16.58
CA TYR A 194 -8.86 7.97 -15.91
C TYR A 194 -9.74 8.91 -16.72
N VAL A 195 -10.62 9.61 -16.04
CA VAL A 195 -11.36 10.73 -16.63
C VAL A 195 -10.48 11.97 -16.52
N PHE A 196 -10.05 12.48 -17.66
CA PHE A 196 -9.30 13.73 -17.73
C PHE A 196 -10.27 14.93 -17.75
N ARG A 197 -10.02 15.95 -16.94
CA ARG A 197 -10.84 17.16 -16.84
C ARG A 197 -9.98 18.40 -16.89
N ILE A 198 -10.52 19.38 -17.59
CA ILE A 198 -9.93 20.72 -17.73
C ILE A 198 -10.98 21.73 -17.27
N LYS A 199 -10.57 22.71 -16.49
CA LYS A 199 -11.40 23.88 -16.18
C LYS A 199 -10.62 25.16 -16.35
N ASP A 200 -11.29 26.23 -16.68
CA ASP A 200 -10.73 27.58 -16.60
C ASP A 200 -10.78 28.08 -15.15
N SER A 201 -9.74 28.78 -14.72
CA SER A 201 -9.65 29.38 -13.40
C SER A 201 -9.05 30.79 -13.51
N GLU A 202 -9.18 31.58 -12.46
CA GLU A 202 -8.60 32.93 -12.38
C GLU A 202 -7.08 32.99 -12.63
N ARG A 203 -6.40 31.85 -12.42
CA ARG A 203 -4.95 31.70 -12.61
C ARG A 203 -4.56 30.99 -13.91
N GLY A 204 -5.54 30.75 -14.80
CA GLY A 204 -5.35 30.00 -16.04
C GLY A 204 -5.97 28.61 -16.01
N PRO A 205 -5.69 27.79 -17.04
CA PRO A 205 -6.26 26.45 -17.13
C PRO A 205 -5.78 25.56 -15.99
N ALA A 206 -6.69 24.77 -15.43
CA ALA A 206 -6.41 23.79 -14.39
C ALA A 206 -6.89 22.41 -14.83
N PHE A 207 -6.12 21.40 -14.45
CA PHE A 207 -6.25 20.01 -14.94
C PHE A 207 -6.37 19.03 -13.79
N LYS A 208 -7.16 17.97 -13.99
CA LYS A 208 -7.20 16.86 -13.05
C LYS A 208 -7.42 15.51 -13.74
N LEU A 209 -7.01 14.44 -13.06
CA LEU A 209 -7.33 13.07 -13.39
C LEU A 209 -8.22 12.48 -12.29
N VAL A 210 -9.28 11.80 -12.69
CA VAL A 210 -10.16 11.07 -11.78
C VAL A 210 -10.09 9.58 -12.12
N GLU A 211 -9.80 8.74 -11.14
CA GLU A 211 -9.72 7.29 -11.35
C GLU A 211 -11.09 6.73 -11.71
N ALA A 212 -11.16 5.90 -12.76
CA ALA A 212 -12.40 5.41 -13.35
C ALA A 212 -12.43 3.88 -13.56
N ASP A 213 -11.64 3.15 -12.77
CA ASP A 213 -11.58 1.68 -12.82
C ASP A 213 -12.09 0.99 -11.54
N GLY A 214 -12.63 1.77 -10.59
CA GLY A 214 -13.16 1.25 -9.32
C GLY A 214 -12.10 0.58 -8.44
N GLY A 215 -10.82 0.86 -8.65
CA GLY A 215 -9.72 0.28 -7.89
C GLY A 215 -9.37 -1.16 -8.25
N LEU A 216 -9.87 -1.68 -9.37
CA LEU A 216 -9.62 -3.04 -9.87
C LEU A 216 -8.11 -3.34 -10.02
N TRP A 217 -7.33 -2.32 -10.38
CA TRP A 217 -5.89 -2.41 -10.48
C TRP A 217 -5.21 -2.99 -9.23
N LYS A 218 -5.77 -2.77 -8.03
CA LYS A 218 -5.18 -3.25 -6.78
C LYS A 218 -5.12 -4.78 -6.76
N ASN A 219 -6.22 -5.43 -7.09
CA ASN A 219 -6.29 -6.89 -7.14
C ASN A 219 -5.40 -7.47 -8.26
N VAL A 220 -5.37 -6.81 -9.42
CA VAL A 220 -4.51 -7.22 -10.54
C VAL A 220 -3.04 -7.14 -10.13
N THR A 221 -2.64 -6.05 -9.45
CA THR A 221 -1.27 -5.86 -8.99
C THR A 221 -0.87 -6.89 -7.94
N MET A 222 -1.72 -7.15 -6.95
CA MET A 222 -1.43 -8.16 -5.92
C MET A 222 -1.22 -9.55 -6.54
N LYS A 223 -2.02 -9.89 -7.56
CA LYS A 223 -1.83 -11.12 -8.34
C LYS A 223 -0.48 -11.16 -9.06
N LYS A 224 -0.09 -10.06 -9.73
CA LYS A 224 1.22 -9.95 -10.40
C LYS A 224 2.39 -10.07 -9.42
N ILE A 225 2.28 -9.47 -8.23
CA ILE A 225 3.29 -9.61 -7.17
C ILE A 225 3.40 -11.09 -6.74
N LYS A 226 2.27 -11.76 -6.54
CA LYS A 226 2.25 -13.19 -6.23
C LYS A 226 2.94 -14.02 -7.32
N GLU A 227 2.56 -13.82 -8.58
CA GLU A 227 3.14 -14.52 -9.74
C GLU A 227 4.66 -14.29 -9.84
N TYR A 228 5.12 -13.06 -9.60
CA TYR A 228 6.54 -12.72 -9.54
C TYR A 228 7.27 -13.50 -8.44
N LEU A 229 6.73 -13.51 -7.22
CA LEU A 229 7.32 -14.24 -6.09
C LEU A 229 7.32 -15.75 -6.31
N GLU A 230 6.26 -16.30 -6.88
CA GLU A 230 6.17 -17.72 -7.22
C GLU A 230 7.15 -18.12 -8.32
N TYR A 231 7.42 -17.24 -9.27
CA TYR A 231 8.40 -17.44 -10.32
C TYR A 231 9.84 -17.40 -9.78
N GLU A 232 10.18 -16.31 -9.07
CA GLU A 232 11.53 -16.08 -8.53
C GLU A 232 11.96 -17.08 -7.47
N LEU A 233 11.01 -17.60 -6.70
CA LEU A 233 11.24 -18.50 -5.55
C LEU A 233 10.75 -19.93 -5.82
N SER A 234 10.65 -20.34 -7.08
CA SER A 234 10.03 -21.62 -7.47
C SER A 234 10.67 -22.87 -6.81
N GLU A 235 11.94 -22.81 -6.46
CA GLU A 235 12.66 -23.87 -5.75
C GLU A 235 12.50 -23.73 -4.23
N GLU A 236 12.72 -22.54 -3.70
CA GLU A 236 12.68 -22.22 -2.27
C GLU A 236 11.29 -22.40 -1.66
N LEU A 237 10.23 -22.10 -2.42
CA LEU A 237 8.84 -22.33 -1.98
C LEU A 237 8.58 -23.80 -1.64
N LYS A 238 9.21 -24.73 -2.37
CA LYS A 238 9.08 -26.17 -2.12
C LYS A 238 10.02 -26.61 -1.00
N GLU A 239 11.27 -26.14 -1.01
CA GLU A 239 12.30 -26.51 -0.04
C GLU A 239 11.89 -26.08 1.38
N TYR A 240 11.35 -24.87 1.53
CA TYR A 240 10.96 -24.30 2.84
C TYR A 240 9.46 -24.35 3.12
N HIS A 241 8.67 -25.03 2.30
CA HIS A 241 7.21 -25.08 2.44
C HIS A 241 6.59 -23.69 2.59
N ILE A 242 7.03 -22.72 1.77
CA ILE A 242 6.51 -21.36 1.79
C ILE A 242 5.22 -21.30 0.96
N THR A 243 4.15 -20.75 1.56
CA THR A 243 2.89 -20.50 0.88
C THR A 243 2.77 -19.02 0.52
N VAL A 244 2.50 -18.70 -0.75
CA VAL A 244 2.26 -17.33 -1.20
C VAL A 244 0.75 -17.07 -1.25
N ILE A 245 0.28 -16.08 -0.49
CA ILE A 245 -1.11 -15.62 -0.47
C ILE A 245 -1.20 -14.16 -0.91
N ALA A 246 -2.26 -13.81 -1.68
CA ALA A 246 -2.52 -12.46 -2.17
C ALA A 246 -4.02 -12.15 -2.12
#